data_3ca044e1aee858f541aa1a7db99626fe
#
_entry.id   3ca044e1aee858f541aa1a7db99626fe
#
_cell.length_a   1.000
_cell.length_b   1.000
_cell.length_c   1.000
_cell.angle_alpha   90.00
_cell.angle_beta   90.00
_cell.angle_gamma   90.00
#
_symmetry.space_group_name_H-M   'P 1'
#
loop_
_entity.id
_entity.type
_entity.pdbx_description
1 polymer ?
#
loop_
_entity_poly.entity_id
_entity_poly.type
_entity_poly.pdbx_seq_one_letter_code
_entity_poly.pdbx_strand_id
1 'polypeptide(L)'
;MNPDQMRSLHNDGHMIACHGHTHRPLGTLLLEEMDAEVSTNRDALHGILGERPGWISFPYGRGDAIPQDTERLCETFDFRVALTLMSDWNVAGQDPLRVCRVTENQYAGLLKDIPRMADVSSRRVA
;
A
#
# COMPACT_ATOMS: atom_id res chain seq x y z
N MET A 1 8.05 10.35 13.53
CA MET A 1 8.42 11.30 12.44
C MET A 1 7.60 12.55 12.61
N ASN A 2 8.20 13.73 12.56
CA ASN A 2 7.48 15.01 12.63
C ASN A 2 7.16 15.55 11.22
N PRO A 3 6.29 16.59 11.09
CA PRO A 3 5.91 17.14 9.78
C PRO A 3 7.08 17.65 8.94
N ASP A 4 8.12 18.23 9.55
CA ASP A 4 9.27 18.74 8.79
C ASP A 4 10.12 17.62 8.20
N GLN A 5 10.28 16.52 8.93
CA GLN A 5 10.94 15.32 8.43
C GLN A 5 10.16 14.68 7.26
N MET A 6 8.82 14.66 7.33
CA MET A 6 7.98 14.20 6.22
C MET A 6 8.16 15.06 4.98
N ARG A 7 8.13 16.39 5.13
CA ARG A 7 8.37 17.32 4.02
C ARG A 7 9.76 17.12 3.40
N SER A 8 10.77 16.93 4.24
CA SER A 8 12.13 16.67 3.75
C SER A 8 12.19 15.42 2.90
N LEU A 9 11.66 14.30 3.41
CA LEU A 9 11.61 13.05 2.64
C LEU A 9 10.85 13.20 1.32
N HIS A 10 9.70 13.89 1.36
CA HIS A 10 8.92 14.14 0.15
C HIS A 10 9.70 14.98 -0.87
N ASN A 11 10.36 16.06 -0.43
CA ASN A 11 11.19 16.92 -1.29
C ASN A 11 12.42 16.20 -1.86
N ASP A 12 12.94 15.21 -1.12
CA ASP A 12 14.04 14.33 -1.56
C ASP A 12 13.56 13.23 -2.53
N GLY A 13 12.28 13.23 -2.93
CA GLY A 13 11.70 12.32 -3.92
C GLY A 13 11.14 11.02 -3.33
N HIS A 14 11.07 10.89 -2.01
CA HIS A 14 10.41 9.74 -1.38
C HIS A 14 8.89 9.86 -1.47
N MET A 15 8.23 8.74 -1.78
CA MET A 15 6.78 8.68 -1.80
C MET A 15 6.23 8.53 -0.39
N ILE A 16 5.30 9.40 -0.01
CA ILE A 16 4.53 9.31 1.22
C ILE A 16 3.12 8.83 0.88
N ALA A 17 2.69 7.75 1.51
CA ALA A 17 1.39 7.11 1.27
C ALA A 17 0.49 7.17 2.50
N CYS A 18 -0.83 7.08 2.29
CA CYS A 18 -1.80 6.89 3.37
C CYS A 18 -1.65 5.52 4.05
N HIS A 19 -1.97 5.47 5.36
CA HIS A 19 -1.92 4.23 6.14
C HIS A 19 -3.00 4.15 7.24
N GLY A 20 -4.14 4.83 7.02
CA GLY A 20 -5.15 5.04 8.05
C GLY A 20 -4.69 6.07 9.10
N HIS A 21 -5.63 6.57 9.90
CA HIS A 21 -5.36 7.58 10.92
C HIS A 21 -4.91 6.95 12.25
N THR A 22 -5.63 5.94 12.72
CA THR A 22 -5.38 5.27 14.01
C THR A 22 -4.83 3.86 13.87
N HIS A 23 -4.42 3.47 12.66
CA HIS A 23 -3.86 2.15 12.35
C HIS A 23 -4.83 0.98 12.60
N ARG A 24 -6.14 1.20 12.45
CA ARG A 24 -7.16 0.13 12.54
C ARG A 24 -7.17 -0.71 11.26
N PRO A 25 -7.50 -2.02 11.33
CA PRO A 25 -7.68 -2.86 10.14
C PRO A 25 -8.92 -2.39 9.36
N LEU A 26 -8.71 -1.74 8.21
CA LEU A 26 -9.76 -1.02 7.49
C LEU A 26 -10.92 -1.93 7.04
N GLY A 27 -10.62 -3.18 6.68
CA GLY A 27 -11.63 -4.12 6.21
C GLY A 27 -12.60 -4.62 7.29
N THR A 28 -12.30 -4.39 8.58
CA THR A 28 -13.17 -4.76 9.70
C THR A 28 -14.08 -3.61 10.18
N LEU A 29 -13.93 -2.44 9.58
CA LEU A 29 -14.67 -1.24 9.97
C LEU A 29 -15.99 -1.14 9.21
N LEU A 30 -16.96 -0.46 9.84
CA LEU A 30 -18.11 0.03 9.11
C LEU A 30 -17.66 1.04 8.04
N LEU A 31 -18.44 1.17 6.97
CA LEU A 31 -18.10 2.01 5.84
C LEU A 31 -17.76 3.45 6.25
N GLU A 32 -18.58 4.04 7.10
CA GLU A 32 -18.39 5.42 7.60
C GLU A 32 -17.11 5.56 8.45
N GLU A 33 -16.80 4.54 9.27
CA GLU A 33 -15.59 4.53 10.08
C GLU A 33 -14.33 4.41 9.20
N MET A 34 -14.38 3.54 8.20
CA MET A 34 -13.30 3.35 7.23
C MET A 34 -13.03 4.64 6.45
N ASP A 35 -14.08 5.28 5.95
CA ASP A 35 -13.98 6.55 5.23
C ASP A 35 -13.42 7.67 6.13
N ALA A 36 -13.81 7.71 7.40
CA ALA A 36 -13.25 8.67 8.38
C ALA A 36 -11.76 8.41 8.66
N GLU A 37 -11.34 7.15 8.83
CA GLU A 37 -9.93 6.78 9.00
C GLU A 37 -9.06 7.23 7.83
N VAL A 38 -9.55 7.01 6.62
CA VAL A 38 -8.81 7.33 5.39
C VAL A 38 -8.79 8.83 5.12
N SER A 39 -9.95 9.50 5.20
CA SER A 39 -10.04 10.95 4.96
C SER A 39 -9.20 11.75 5.95
N THR A 40 -9.29 11.42 7.25
CA THR A 40 -8.53 12.12 8.30
C THR A 40 -7.02 12.00 8.05
N ASN A 41 -6.53 10.81 7.73
CA ASN A 41 -5.11 10.61 7.42
C ASN A 41 -4.69 11.35 6.14
N ARG A 42 -5.50 11.25 5.08
CA ARG A 42 -5.22 11.90 3.79
C ARG A 42 -5.17 13.42 3.89
N ASP A 43 -6.11 14.01 4.63
CA ASP A 43 -6.17 15.47 4.85
C ASP A 43 -5.02 15.96 5.72
N ALA A 44 -4.63 15.20 6.74
CA ALA A 44 -3.45 15.49 7.55
C ALA A 44 -2.16 15.49 6.69
N LEU A 45 -1.99 14.48 5.83
CA LEU A 45 -0.86 14.41 4.91
C LEU A 45 -0.90 15.53 3.87
N HIS A 46 -2.07 15.86 3.32
CA HIS A 46 -2.24 17.00 2.42
C HIS A 46 -1.79 18.31 3.07
N GLY A 47 -2.17 18.56 4.32
CA GLY A 47 -1.74 19.74 5.09
C GLY A 47 -0.22 19.82 5.33
N ILE A 48 0.46 18.66 5.35
CA ILE A 48 1.92 18.59 5.51
C ILE A 48 2.64 18.73 4.17
N LEU A 49 2.18 18.03 3.14
CA LEU A 49 2.90 17.85 1.88
C LEU A 49 2.52 18.88 0.80
N GLY A 50 1.34 19.53 0.95
CA GLY A 50 0.78 20.44 -0.06
C GLY A 50 0.07 19.71 -1.20
N GLU A 51 0.14 18.39 -1.26
CA GLU A 51 -0.56 17.54 -2.21
C GLU A 51 -1.21 16.33 -1.54
N ARG A 52 -2.22 15.75 -2.18
CA ARG A 52 -2.90 14.56 -1.66
C ARG A 52 -2.17 13.30 -2.08
N PRO A 53 -1.82 12.40 -1.13
CA PRO A 53 -1.23 11.11 -1.48
C PRO A 53 -2.15 10.31 -2.41
N GLY A 54 -1.59 9.81 -3.51
CA GLY A 54 -2.31 8.95 -4.46
C GLY A 54 -2.12 7.45 -4.20
N TRP A 55 -1.52 7.08 -3.07
CA TRP A 55 -1.27 5.70 -2.68
C TRP A 55 -1.77 5.45 -1.26
N ILE A 56 -2.29 4.23 -1.04
CA ILE A 56 -2.65 3.74 0.28
C ILE A 56 -1.97 2.41 0.57
N SER A 57 -1.54 2.24 1.81
CA SER A 57 -1.04 0.99 2.35
C SER A 57 -1.97 0.55 3.48
N PHE A 58 -2.57 -0.62 3.37
CA PHE A 58 -3.52 -1.08 4.39
C PHE A 58 -2.79 -1.47 5.68
N PRO A 59 -3.24 -0.94 6.87
CA PRO A 59 -2.82 -1.46 8.16
C PRO A 59 -3.07 -2.97 8.23
N TYR A 60 -2.09 -3.73 8.72
CA TYR A 60 -2.07 -5.20 8.73
C TYR A 60 -2.09 -5.86 7.34
N GLY A 61 -2.84 -5.35 6.37
CA GLY A 61 -2.83 -5.65 4.94
C GLY A 61 -3.03 -7.10 4.53
N ARG A 62 -3.68 -7.94 5.37
CA ARG A 62 -3.96 -9.36 5.11
C ARG A 62 -5.38 -9.72 5.47
N GLY A 63 -5.94 -10.71 4.78
CA GLY A 63 -7.24 -11.30 5.10
C GLY A 63 -8.32 -10.23 5.22
N ASP A 64 -9.02 -10.25 6.34
CA ASP A 64 -10.11 -9.35 6.69
C ASP A 64 -9.69 -7.90 6.99
N ALA A 65 -8.39 -7.65 7.17
CA ALA A 65 -7.88 -6.28 7.33
C ALA A 65 -7.90 -5.47 6.02
N ILE A 66 -8.01 -6.13 4.87
CA ILE A 66 -8.16 -5.51 3.56
C ILE A 66 -9.65 -5.23 3.32
N PRO A 67 -10.04 -4.01 2.91
CA PRO A 67 -11.41 -3.71 2.54
C PRO A 67 -11.92 -4.65 1.43
N GLN A 68 -13.13 -5.20 1.60
CA GLN A 68 -13.75 -6.04 0.58
C GLN A 68 -13.98 -5.26 -0.73
N ASP A 69 -14.39 -4.01 -0.61
CA ASP A 69 -14.57 -3.09 -1.73
C ASP A 69 -13.40 -2.09 -1.81
N THR A 70 -12.22 -2.61 -2.11
CA THR A 70 -11.00 -1.80 -2.28
C THR A 70 -11.13 -0.83 -3.45
N GLU A 71 -11.82 -1.23 -4.54
CA GLU A 71 -12.04 -0.40 -5.72
C GLU A 71 -12.82 0.85 -5.36
N ARG A 72 -13.97 0.71 -4.69
CA ARG A 72 -14.77 1.85 -4.22
C ARG A 72 -13.96 2.79 -3.32
N LEU A 73 -13.19 2.22 -2.37
CA LEU A 73 -12.35 3.03 -1.50
C LEU A 73 -11.35 3.86 -2.31
N CYS A 74 -10.66 3.21 -3.24
CA CYS A 74 -9.66 3.87 -4.07
C CYS A 74 -10.27 4.91 -4.99
N GLU A 75 -11.43 4.65 -5.58
CA GLU A 75 -12.17 5.63 -6.38
C GLU A 75 -12.62 6.83 -5.54
N THR A 76 -13.19 6.59 -4.34
CA THR A 76 -13.68 7.65 -3.44
C THR A 76 -12.55 8.61 -3.04
N PHE A 77 -11.36 8.09 -2.79
CA PHE A 77 -10.22 8.87 -2.30
C PHE A 77 -9.13 9.11 -3.37
N ASP A 78 -9.39 8.79 -4.63
CA ASP A 78 -8.46 8.98 -5.74
C ASP A 78 -7.08 8.32 -5.50
N PHE A 79 -7.09 7.09 -4.97
CA PHE A 79 -5.90 6.28 -4.86
C PHE A 79 -5.68 5.47 -6.14
N ARG A 80 -4.48 5.55 -6.69
CA ARG A 80 -4.06 4.83 -7.90
C ARG A 80 -3.37 3.50 -7.58
N VAL A 81 -2.89 3.34 -6.34
CA VAL A 81 -2.17 2.14 -5.90
C VAL A 81 -2.58 1.81 -4.46
N ALA A 82 -2.89 0.54 -4.22
CA ALA A 82 -3.14 0.01 -2.89
C ALA A 82 -2.16 -1.13 -2.56
N LEU A 83 -1.50 -0.99 -1.41
CA LEU A 83 -0.46 -1.89 -0.95
C LEU A 83 -1.01 -2.82 0.12
N THR A 84 -0.91 -4.12 -0.12
CA THR A 84 -1.29 -5.19 0.81
C THR A 84 -0.05 -5.76 1.51
N LEU A 85 -0.24 -6.70 2.43
CA LEU A 85 0.79 -7.54 3.03
C LEU A 85 0.62 -9.02 2.62
N MET A 86 0.01 -9.25 1.44
CA MET A 86 -0.03 -10.58 0.84
C MET A 86 1.39 -10.98 0.46
N SER A 87 1.79 -12.19 0.86
CA SER A 87 3.12 -12.72 0.55
C SER A 87 3.12 -13.33 -0.85
N ASP A 88 3.21 -12.46 -1.85
CA ASP A 88 3.25 -12.88 -3.24
C ASP A 88 4.21 -11.98 -4.03
N TRP A 89 4.54 -12.37 -5.24
CA TRP A 89 5.38 -11.63 -6.16
C TRP A 89 4.54 -10.65 -6.98
N ASN A 90 5.04 -9.43 -7.10
CA ASN A 90 4.45 -8.48 -8.03
C ASN A 90 4.91 -8.79 -9.45
N VAL A 91 3.97 -8.90 -10.37
CA VAL A 91 4.22 -9.21 -11.79
C VAL A 91 3.74 -8.07 -12.68
N ALA A 92 4.33 -7.96 -13.86
CA ALA A 92 3.92 -6.96 -14.84
C ALA A 92 2.44 -7.16 -15.23
N GLY A 93 1.65 -6.08 -15.21
CA GLY A 93 0.23 -6.10 -15.54
C GLY A 93 -0.70 -6.54 -14.41
N GLN A 94 -0.17 -6.74 -13.18
CA GLN A 94 -1.05 -7.00 -12.04
C GLN A 94 -1.88 -5.76 -11.69
N ASP A 95 -3.00 -6.01 -10.97
CA ASP A 95 -3.87 -4.98 -10.46
C ASP A 95 -3.11 -4.03 -9.51
N PRO A 96 -3.04 -2.72 -9.81
CA PRO A 96 -2.36 -1.74 -8.96
C PRO A 96 -3.01 -1.57 -7.58
N LEU A 97 -4.26 -2.00 -7.41
CA LEU A 97 -4.96 -1.97 -6.13
C LEU A 97 -4.67 -3.21 -5.25
N ARG A 98 -3.75 -4.08 -5.68
CA ARG A 98 -3.34 -5.32 -4.99
C ARG A 98 -1.84 -5.53 -4.99
N VAL A 99 -1.07 -4.46 -4.86
CA VAL A 99 0.40 -4.56 -4.84
C VAL A 99 0.86 -5.20 -3.54
N CYS A 100 1.62 -6.27 -3.65
CA CYS A 100 2.11 -7.05 -2.53
C CYS A 100 3.32 -6.38 -1.87
N ARG A 101 3.33 -6.32 -0.54
CA ARG A 101 4.48 -5.97 0.28
C ARG A 101 4.90 -7.19 1.09
N VAL A 102 6.17 -7.26 1.44
CA VAL A 102 6.69 -8.29 2.33
C VAL A 102 7.29 -7.65 3.58
N THR A 103 7.15 -8.34 4.71
CA THR A 103 7.85 -7.97 5.93
C THR A 103 9.25 -8.60 5.91
N GLU A 104 10.14 -8.10 6.77
CA GLU A 104 11.49 -8.65 6.94
C GLU A 104 11.47 -10.17 7.18
N ASN A 105 10.58 -10.65 8.04
CA ASN A 105 10.44 -12.09 8.33
C ASN A 105 9.99 -12.92 7.13
N GLN A 106 9.20 -12.34 6.22
CA GLN A 106 8.75 -12.99 4.99
C GLN A 106 9.84 -12.98 3.91
N TYR A 107 10.64 -11.92 3.89
CA TYR A 107 11.72 -11.75 2.91
C TYR A 107 12.72 -12.90 2.97
N ALA A 108 13.10 -13.36 4.17
CA ALA A 108 13.99 -14.50 4.35
C ALA A 108 13.45 -15.80 3.73
N GLY A 109 12.12 -15.98 3.70
CA GLY A 109 11.46 -17.09 3.01
C GLY A 109 11.48 -16.94 1.49
N LEU A 110 11.19 -15.75 0.98
CA LEU A 110 11.15 -15.44 -0.45
C LEU A 110 12.53 -15.53 -1.12
N LEU A 111 13.59 -15.17 -0.42
CA LEU A 111 14.97 -15.30 -0.93
C LEU A 111 15.35 -16.74 -1.30
N LYS A 112 14.73 -17.74 -0.69
CA LYS A 112 14.95 -19.16 -1.01
C LYS A 112 14.40 -19.54 -2.39
N ASP A 113 13.45 -18.77 -2.90
CA ASP A 113 12.79 -19.01 -4.19
C ASP A 113 13.39 -18.18 -5.35
N ILE A 114 14.33 -17.26 -5.07
CA ILE A 114 15.01 -16.46 -6.10
C ILE A 114 15.66 -17.31 -7.21
N PRO A 115 16.34 -18.45 -6.93
CA PRO A 115 16.91 -19.30 -7.97
C PRO A 115 15.85 -19.83 -8.97
N ARG A 116 14.62 -20.06 -8.49
CA ARG A 116 13.51 -20.50 -9.35
C ARG A 116 13.00 -19.38 -10.26
N MET A 117 13.12 -18.12 -9.84
CA MET A 117 12.70 -16.98 -10.64
C MET A 117 13.70 -16.62 -11.74
N ALA A 118 14.99 -16.80 -11.50
CA ALA A 118 16.02 -16.64 -12.54
C ALA A 118 15.78 -17.58 -13.73
N ASP A 119 15.19 -18.76 -13.47
CA ASP A 119 14.84 -19.74 -14.50
C ASP A 119 13.60 -19.33 -15.33
N VAL A 120 12.70 -18.52 -14.77
CA VAL A 120 11.53 -17.99 -15.48
C VAL A 120 11.91 -16.90 -16.48
N SER A 121 12.98 -16.14 -16.21
CA SER A 121 13.47 -15.09 -17.13
C SER A 121 14.10 -15.69 -18.40
N SER A 122 14.56 -16.94 -18.36
CA SER A 122 15.10 -17.67 -19.50
C SER A 122 14.03 -18.26 -20.44
N ARG A 123 12.74 -18.23 -20.03
CA ARG A 123 11.60 -18.68 -20.84
C ARG A 123 10.98 -17.57 -21.70
N ARG A 124 11.66 -16.45 -21.91
CA ARG A 124 11.26 -15.48 -22.91
C ARG A 124 11.74 -15.93 -24.27
N VAL A 125 10.75 -16.04 -25.15
CA VAL A 125 10.84 -16.10 -26.63
C VAL A 125 10.97 -17.52 -27.20
N ALA A 126 9.84 -18.11 -27.42
CA ALA A 126 9.55 -18.70 -28.71
C ALA A 126 8.30 -18.04 -29.25
#